data_1ae770a0882d049ac41bf6896fcd0408
#
_entry.id   1ae770a0882d049ac41bf6896fcd0408
#
_cell.length_a   1.000
_cell.length_b   1.000
_cell.length_c   1.000
_cell.angle_alpha   90.00
_cell.angle_beta   90.00
_cell.angle_gamma   90.00
#
_symmetry.space_group_name_H-M   'P 1'
#
loop_
_entity.id
_entity.type
_entity.pdbx_description
1 polymer ?
#
loop_
_entity_poly.entity_id
_entity_poly.type
_entity_poly.pdbx_seq_one_letter_code
_entity_poly.pdbx_strand_id
1 'polypeptide(L)'
;MAKKKTRRQTSPSGTPKELQRTLNRLDRELLKLLNQRAKTHRQLDATGELASSTSRDAIERAVESNKGPLPEQTIEAVFRELRSGCQSLKKKLKVAYLGPPYSYSHVAAIKRFGQSHELIPVGTIAAVFESLNRNQCQFGIVPIENSTDGRVADTLDMFARMPIKICGEVNLRIHHFLLSRSERAEINEIYSKPQALSQCREWLALHMPGVRLVEMTS
;
A
#
# COMPACT_ATOMS: atom_id res chain seq x y z
N MET A 1 -3.89 -47.51 1.95
CA MET A 1 -3.68 -47.11 0.50
C MET A 1 -4.64 -45.96 0.17
N ALA A 2 -4.17 -44.71 0.23
CA ALA A 2 -4.98 -43.54 -0.06
C ALA A 2 -4.75 -43.09 -1.51
N LYS A 3 -5.80 -43.15 -2.32
CA LYS A 3 -5.78 -42.75 -3.73
C LYS A 3 -5.64 -41.23 -3.83
N LYS A 4 -4.47 -40.71 -4.27
CA LYS A 4 -4.24 -39.35 -4.71
C LYS A 4 -5.20 -39.02 -5.87
N LYS A 5 -6.22 -38.19 -5.63
CA LYS A 5 -7.03 -37.58 -6.68
C LYS A 5 -6.19 -36.52 -7.41
N THR A 6 -5.69 -36.91 -8.58
CA THR A 6 -5.04 -36.00 -9.51
C THR A 6 -6.08 -34.97 -10.00
N ARG A 7 -5.89 -33.69 -9.65
CA ARG A 7 -6.70 -32.56 -10.12
C ARG A 7 -6.46 -32.44 -11.64
N ARG A 8 -7.45 -32.84 -12.47
CA ARG A 8 -7.42 -32.62 -13.92
C ARG A 8 -7.27 -31.13 -14.18
N GLN A 9 -6.12 -30.72 -14.69
CA GLN A 9 -5.96 -29.42 -15.35
C GLN A 9 -6.82 -29.46 -16.61
N THR A 10 -7.89 -28.68 -16.62
CA THR A 10 -8.67 -28.43 -17.83
C THR A 10 -7.77 -27.64 -18.79
N SER A 11 -7.40 -28.23 -19.90
CA SER A 11 -6.71 -27.55 -20.98
C SER A 11 -7.52 -26.33 -21.42
N PRO A 12 -6.89 -25.16 -21.69
CA PRO A 12 -7.62 -23.98 -22.12
C PRO A 12 -8.35 -24.30 -23.44
N SER A 13 -9.67 -24.13 -23.47
CA SER A 13 -10.51 -24.33 -24.65
C SER A 13 -10.32 -23.13 -25.58
N GLY A 14 -9.46 -23.22 -26.59
CA GLY A 14 -9.25 -22.22 -27.63
C GLY A 14 -7.80 -22.11 -28.09
N THR A 15 -7.62 -21.67 -29.33
CA THR A 15 -6.30 -21.37 -29.87
C THR A 15 -5.73 -20.09 -29.20
N PRO A 16 -4.39 -19.93 -29.11
CA PRO A 16 -3.78 -18.72 -28.55
C PRO A 16 -4.31 -17.42 -29.17
N LYS A 17 -4.63 -17.44 -30.46
CA LYS A 17 -5.18 -16.28 -31.18
C LYS A 17 -6.63 -15.96 -30.77
N GLU A 18 -7.45 -16.96 -30.50
CA GLU A 18 -8.82 -16.79 -29.99
C GLU A 18 -8.82 -16.28 -28.56
N LEU A 19 -7.94 -16.81 -27.69
CA LEU A 19 -7.77 -16.34 -26.32
C LEU A 19 -7.31 -14.87 -26.29
N GLN A 20 -6.37 -14.48 -27.14
CA GLN A 20 -5.93 -13.08 -27.26
C GLN A 20 -7.07 -12.16 -27.72
N ARG A 21 -7.89 -12.58 -28.69
CA ARG A 21 -9.07 -11.82 -29.11
C ARG A 21 -10.09 -11.65 -27.98
N THR A 22 -10.27 -12.70 -27.18
CA THR A 22 -11.16 -12.67 -26.02
C THR A 22 -10.65 -11.69 -24.95
N LEU A 23 -9.35 -11.72 -24.63
CA LEU A 23 -8.73 -10.74 -23.71
C LEU A 23 -8.94 -9.30 -24.19
N ASN A 24 -8.64 -9.01 -25.45
CA ASN A 24 -8.82 -7.68 -26.04
C ASN A 24 -10.29 -7.21 -26.03
N ARG A 25 -11.25 -8.12 -26.09
CA ARG A 25 -12.68 -7.80 -25.93
C ARG A 25 -12.99 -7.46 -24.48
N LEU A 26 -12.54 -8.29 -23.54
CA LEU A 26 -12.74 -8.08 -22.09
C LEU A 26 -12.10 -6.76 -21.63
N ASP A 27 -10.92 -6.40 -22.11
CA ASP A 27 -10.25 -5.14 -21.80
C ASP A 27 -11.09 -3.92 -22.22
N ARG A 28 -11.71 -4.00 -23.40
CA ARG A 28 -12.61 -2.93 -23.89
C ARG A 28 -13.89 -2.84 -23.06
N GLU A 29 -14.47 -3.96 -22.66
CA GLU A 29 -15.63 -4.01 -21.78
C GLU A 29 -15.29 -3.44 -20.39
N LEU A 30 -14.15 -3.85 -19.82
CA LEU A 30 -13.63 -3.34 -18.56
C LEU A 30 -13.43 -1.83 -18.59
N LEU A 31 -12.77 -1.30 -19.64
CA LEU A 31 -12.58 0.14 -19.81
C LEU A 31 -13.92 0.91 -19.87
N LYS A 32 -14.91 0.34 -20.57
CA LYS A 32 -16.26 0.92 -20.62
C LYS A 32 -16.91 0.98 -19.24
N LEU A 33 -16.83 -0.11 -18.45
CA LEU A 33 -17.37 -0.17 -17.10
C LEU A 33 -16.65 0.78 -16.13
N LEU A 34 -15.31 0.87 -16.21
CA LEU A 34 -14.52 1.81 -15.43
C LEU A 34 -14.94 3.28 -15.69
N ASN A 35 -15.09 3.66 -16.95
CA ASN A 35 -15.54 5.00 -17.31
C ASN A 35 -17.00 5.27 -16.89
N GLN A 36 -17.88 4.29 -17.01
CA GLN A 36 -19.27 4.41 -16.54
C GLN A 36 -19.30 4.62 -15.02
N ARG A 37 -18.56 3.81 -14.27
CA ARG A 37 -18.43 3.95 -12.80
C ARG A 37 -17.90 5.33 -12.42
N ALA A 38 -16.88 5.84 -13.13
CA ALA A 38 -16.31 7.17 -12.86
C ALA A 38 -17.32 8.30 -13.10
N LYS A 39 -18.13 8.20 -14.17
CA LYS A 39 -19.24 9.14 -14.43
C LYS A 39 -20.28 9.10 -13.32
N THR A 40 -20.73 7.91 -12.93
CA THR A 40 -21.71 7.74 -11.85
C THR A 40 -21.17 8.26 -10.51
N HIS A 41 -19.90 7.98 -10.19
CA HIS A 41 -19.25 8.50 -8.99
C HIS A 41 -19.27 10.04 -8.98
N ARG A 42 -18.95 10.69 -10.10
CA ARG A 42 -18.98 12.15 -10.22
C ARG A 42 -20.38 12.73 -10.06
N GLN A 43 -21.41 12.03 -10.55
CA GLN A 43 -22.81 12.44 -10.37
C GLN A 43 -23.23 12.34 -8.90
N LEU A 44 -22.91 11.22 -8.25
CA LEU A 44 -23.21 11.01 -6.83
C LEU A 44 -22.46 12.01 -5.93
N ASP A 45 -21.22 12.33 -6.25
CA ASP A 45 -20.45 13.34 -5.51
C ASP A 45 -21.04 14.75 -5.63
N ALA A 46 -21.70 15.06 -6.75
CA ALA A 46 -22.40 16.34 -6.95
C ALA A 46 -23.66 16.47 -6.07
N THR A 47 -24.28 15.37 -5.64
CA THR A 47 -25.43 15.41 -4.70
C THR A 47 -25.02 15.70 -3.26
N GLY A 48 -23.75 15.65 -2.92
CA GLY A 48 -23.24 15.82 -1.55
C GLY A 48 -23.43 14.61 -0.63
N GLU A 49 -24.04 13.52 -1.12
CA GLU A 49 -24.36 12.32 -0.35
C GLU A 49 -23.19 11.32 -0.22
N LEU A 50 -22.04 11.61 -0.84
CA LEU A 50 -20.87 10.74 -0.80
C LEU A 50 -20.16 10.83 0.55
N ALA A 51 -20.70 10.09 1.54
CA ALA A 51 -20.03 9.92 2.82
C ALA A 51 -18.72 9.14 2.63
N SER A 52 -17.68 9.53 3.39
CA SER A 52 -16.34 8.88 3.34
C SER A 52 -16.37 7.38 3.72
N SER A 53 -17.42 6.93 4.40
CA SER A 53 -17.68 5.53 4.76
C SER A 53 -17.96 4.64 3.56
N THR A 54 -18.75 5.10 2.59
CA THR A 54 -19.18 4.31 1.42
C THR A 54 -18.02 3.83 0.54
N SER A 55 -16.86 4.46 0.64
CA SER A 55 -15.73 4.12 -0.24
C SER A 55 -14.85 2.97 0.29
N ARG A 56 -14.78 2.74 1.61
CA ARG A 56 -14.10 1.57 2.20
C ARG A 56 -14.95 0.33 1.96
N ASP A 57 -16.24 0.43 2.23
CA ASP A 57 -17.23 -0.65 2.03
C ASP A 57 -17.23 -1.18 0.58
N ALA A 58 -16.88 -0.36 -0.42
CA ALA A 58 -16.82 -0.81 -1.81
C ALA A 58 -15.64 -1.75 -2.08
N ILE A 59 -14.49 -1.54 -1.43
CA ILE A 59 -13.32 -2.43 -1.54
C ILE A 59 -13.62 -3.73 -0.80
N GLU A 60 -14.13 -3.66 0.42
CA GLU A 60 -14.49 -4.81 1.25
C GLU A 60 -15.52 -5.69 0.52
N ARG A 61 -16.60 -5.09 0.00
CA ARG A 61 -17.59 -5.84 -0.81
C ARG A 61 -17.01 -6.48 -2.07
N ALA A 62 -16.04 -5.82 -2.73
CA ALA A 62 -15.40 -6.40 -3.90
C ALA A 62 -14.55 -7.62 -3.54
N VAL A 63 -13.84 -7.58 -2.41
CA VAL A 63 -13.06 -8.70 -1.89
C VAL A 63 -13.97 -9.86 -1.48
N GLU A 64 -15.01 -9.59 -0.68
CA GLU A 64 -15.97 -10.60 -0.20
C GLU A 64 -16.71 -11.30 -1.34
N SER A 65 -17.04 -10.55 -2.41
CA SER A 65 -17.76 -11.10 -3.57
C SER A 65 -16.82 -11.78 -4.58
N ASN A 66 -15.50 -11.70 -4.39
CA ASN A 66 -14.54 -12.30 -5.31
C ASN A 66 -14.55 -13.85 -5.22
N LYS A 67 -15.00 -14.50 -6.27
CA LYS A 67 -14.96 -15.97 -6.44
C LYS A 67 -14.03 -16.41 -7.57
N GLY A 68 -13.31 -15.46 -8.13
CA GLY A 68 -12.41 -15.68 -9.26
C GLY A 68 -11.01 -16.11 -8.87
N PRO A 69 -10.12 -16.30 -9.84
CA PRO A 69 -8.75 -16.75 -9.62
C PRO A 69 -7.82 -15.62 -9.10
N LEU A 70 -8.25 -14.35 -9.12
CA LEU A 70 -7.43 -13.23 -8.67
C LEU A 70 -7.31 -13.23 -7.14
N PRO A 71 -6.09 -13.06 -6.58
CA PRO A 71 -5.88 -12.92 -5.16
C PRO A 71 -6.60 -11.67 -4.61
N GLU A 72 -7.03 -11.73 -3.35
CA GLU A 72 -7.68 -10.61 -2.65
C GLU A 72 -6.86 -9.32 -2.73
N GLN A 73 -5.54 -9.39 -2.51
CA GLN A 73 -4.63 -8.26 -2.60
C GLN A 73 -4.67 -7.56 -3.97
N THR A 74 -4.87 -8.32 -5.05
CA THR A 74 -5.01 -7.77 -6.40
C THR A 74 -6.33 -7.02 -6.55
N ILE A 75 -7.42 -7.60 -6.04
CA ILE A 75 -8.74 -6.94 -6.03
C ILE A 75 -8.70 -5.63 -5.22
N GLU A 76 -8.13 -5.67 -4.02
CA GLU A 76 -7.92 -4.47 -3.20
C GLU A 76 -7.14 -3.38 -3.93
N ALA A 77 -6.05 -3.74 -4.60
CA ALA A 77 -5.20 -2.80 -5.33
C ALA A 77 -5.97 -2.14 -6.49
N VAL A 78 -6.69 -2.93 -7.29
CA VAL A 78 -7.50 -2.43 -8.43
C VAL A 78 -8.57 -1.47 -7.94
N PHE A 79 -9.36 -1.87 -6.93
CA PHE A 79 -10.46 -1.03 -6.42
C PHE A 79 -9.96 0.21 -5.68
N ARG A 80 -8.80 0.14 -5.02
CA ARG A 80 -8.14 1.30 -4.41
C ARG A 80 -7.75 2.34 -5.47
N GLU A 81 -7.07 1.92 -6.55
CA GLU A 81 -6.66 2.84 -7.61
C GLU A 81 -7.86 3.40 -8.38
N LEU A 82 -8.87 2.57 -8.63
CA LEU A 82 -10.12 3.02 -9.24
C LEU A 82 -10.82 4.08 -8.39
N ARG A 83 -10.87 3.89 -7.07
CA ARG A 83 -11.40 4.88 -6.13
C ARG A 83 -10.58 6.16 -6.16
N SER A 84 -9.26 6.04 -6.04
CA SER A 84 -8.33 7.17 -6.06
C SER A 84 -8.49 8.00 -7.34
N GLY A 85 -8.54 7.34 -8.51
CA GLY A 85 -8.78 7.97 -9.79
C GLY A 85 -10.12 8.70 -9.87
N CYS A 86 -11.21 8.06 -9.40
CA CYS A 86 -12.53 8.69 -9.40
C CYS A 86 -12.57 9.93 -8.47
N GLN A 87 -11.97 9.86 -7.29
CA GLN A 87 -11.91 11.00 -6.36
C GLN A 87 -11.07 12.15 -6.92
N SER A 88 -9.96 11.85 -7.61
CA SER A 88 -9.09 12.87 -8.20
C SER A 88 -9.74 13.68 -9.33
N LEU A 89 -10.82 13.17 -9.94
CA LEU A 89 -11.58 13.89 -10.97
C LEU A 89 -12.25 15.17 -10.45
N LYS A 90 -12.56 15.24 -9.16
CA LYS A 90 -13.11 16.44 -8.52
C LYS A 90 -11.99 17.35 -8.05
N LYS A 91 -11.09 16.82 -7.23
CA LYS A 91 -9.96 17.54 -6.67
C LYS A 91 -8.84 16.57 -6.33
N LYS A 92 -7.65 16.82 -6.83
CA LYS A 92 -6.46 16.13 -6.35
C LYS A 92 -6.18 16.55 -4.92
N LEU A 93 -6.13 15.58 -4.02
CA LEU A 93 -5.71 15.83 -2.64
C LEU A 93 -4.19 15.95 -2.59
N LYS A 94 -3.72 16.81 -1.68
CA LYS A 94 -2.31 16.87 -1.28
C LYS A 94 -2.17 16.17 0.07
N VAL A 95 -1.30 15.17 0.12
CA VAL A 95 -1.06 14.33 1.29
C VAL A 95 0.41 14.43 1.67
N ALA A 96 0.72 15.09 2.78
CA ALA A 96 2.07 15.12 3.32
C ALA A 96 2.38 13.77 4.00
N TYR A 97 3.60 13.27 3.87
CA TYR A 97 4.06 12.08 4.58
C TYR A 97 5.52 12.21 5.00
N LEU A 98 5.90 11.51 6.08
CA LEU A 98 7.29 11.45 6.50
C LEU A 98 8.11 10.74 5.42
N GLY A 99 8.98 11.52 4.75
CA GLY A 99 9.89 11.02 3.71
C GLY A 99 10.99 10.09 4.22
N PRO A 100 11.85 9.66 3.35
CA PRO A 100 11.90 9.94 1.92
C PRO A 100 10.84 9.18 1.10
N PRO A 101 10.77 9.37 -0.24
CA PRO A 101 10.03 8.48 -1.13
C PRO A 101 10.45 7.02 -0.91
N TYR A 102 9.47 6.10 -1.08
CA TYR A 102 9.62 4.66 -0.83
C TYR A 102 9.79 4.26 0.64
N SER A 103 9.67 5.20 1.59
CA SER A 103 9.56 4.87 3.02
C SER A 103 8.25 4.14 3.35
N TYR A 104 8.15 3.55 4.55
CA TYR A 104 6.89 2.94 5.02
C TYR A 104 5.74 3.94 5.08
N SER A 105 6.02 5.20 5.43
CA SER A 105 5.01 6.26 5.37
C SER A 105 4.54 6.54 3.95
N HIS A 106 5.41 6.45 2.94
CA HIS A 106 5.00 6.51 1.53
C HIS A 106 4.10 5.34 1.15
N VAL A 107 4.47 4.11 1.53
CA VAL A 107 3.65 2.92 1.30
C VAL A 107 2.28 3.05 1.98
N ALA A 108 2.24 3.58 3.21
CA ALA A 108 1.00 3.85 3.93
C ALA A 108 0.14 4.89 3.21
N ALA A 109 0.74 5.97 2.68
CA ALA A 109 0.05 6.98 1.90
C ALA A 109 -0.58 6.39 0.63
N ILE A 110 0.17 5.58 -0.13
CA ILE A 110 -0.35 4.87 -1.30
C ILE A 110 -1.48 3.90 -0.91
N LYS A 111 -1.28 3.11 0.16
CA LYS A 111 -2.29 2.15 0.63
C LYS A 111 -3.61 2.84 1.01
N ARG A 112 -3.54 4.04 1.58
CA ARG A 112 -4.71 4.79 2.04
C ARG A 112 -5.38 5.60 0.94
N PHE A 113 -4.60 6.30 0.12
CA PHE A 113 -5.08 7.30 -0.83
C PHE A 113 -5.00 6.86 -2.29
N GLY A 114 -4.17 5.86 -2.62
CA GLY A 114 -3.82 5.50 -4.00
C GLY A 114 -2.82 6.47 -4.63
N GLN A 115 -2.54 6.28 -5.90
CA GLN A 115 -1.49 7.05 -6.62
C GLN A 115 -2.02 8.23 -7.44
N SER A 116 -3.36 8.40 -7.53
CA SER A 116 -3.95 9.50 -8.31
C SER A 116 -3.93 10.84 -7.59
N HIS A 117 -3.49 10.87 -6.33
CA HIS A 117 -3.35 12.07 -5.51
C HIS A 117 -1.90 12.55 -5.46
N GLU A 118 -1.66 13.77 -4.96
CA GLU A 118 -0.33 14.34 -4.81
C GLU A 118 0.24 13.95 -3.46
N LEU A 119 1.21 13.02 -3.45
CA LEU A 119 1.90 12.56 -2.24
C LEU A 119 3.20 13.36 -2.08
N ILE A 120 3.31 14.14 -0.99
CA ILE A 120 4.39 15.11 -0.76
C ILE A 120 5.29 14.62 0.37
N PRO A 121 6.55 14.21 0.07
CA PRO A 121 7.50 13.84 1.10
C PRO A 121 7.99 15.08 1.87
N VAL A 122 8.02 15.00 3.20
CA VAL A 122 8.61 16.02 4.06
C VAL A 122 9.62 15.39 5.01
N GLY A 123 10.60 16.18 5.48
CA GLY A 123 11.77 15.66 6.17
C GLY A 123 11.53 15.26 7.63
N THR A 124 10.49 15.79 8.29
CA THR A 124 10.22 15.55 9.72
C THR A 124 8.73 15.36 10.00
N ILE A 125 8.42 14.71 11.12
CA ILE A 125 7.04 14.57 11.62
C ILE A 125 6.43 15.97 11.83
N ALA A 126 7.16 16.89 12.45
CA ALA A 126 6.70 18.25 12.66
C ALA A 126 6.32 18.96 11.35
N ALA A 127 7.10 18.76 10.28
CA ALA A 127 6.79 19.33 8.96
C ALA A 127 5.50 18.78 8.34
N VAL A 128 5.12 17.51 8.63
CA VAL A 128 3.80 16.99 8.25
C VAL A 128 2.70 17.78 8.93
N PHE A 129 2.77 17.95 10.24
CA PHE A 129 1.78 18.71 11.03
C PHE A 129 1.70 20.18 10.60
N GLU A 130 2.84 20.82 10.37
CA GLU A 130 2.88 22.20 9.87
C GLU A 130 2.23 22.36 8.50
N SER A 131 2.46 21.42 7.58
CA SER A 131 1.83 21.42 6.26
C SER A 131 0.31 21.35 6.34
N LEU A 132 -0.23 20.61 7.32
CA LEU A 132 -1.66 20.58 7.61
C LEU A 132 -2.16 21.89 8.23
N ASN A 133 -1.47 22.39 9.25
CA ASN A 133 -1.84 23.61 9.95
C ASN A 133 -1.86 24.84 9.02
N ARG A 134 -0.94 24.88 8.05
CA ARG A 134 -0.87 25.93 7.00
C ARG A 134 -1.83 25.68 5.82
N ASN A 135 -2.68 24.66 5.86
CA ASN A 135 -3.57 24.28 4.77
C ASN A 135 -2.86 23.99 3.42
N GLN A 136 -1.57 23.65 3.46
CA GLN A 136 -0.80 23.27 2.28
C GLN A 136 -1.17 21.85 1.81
N CYS A 137 -1.52 20.97 2.77
CA CYS A 137 -2.01 19.63 2.54
C CYS A 137 -3.35 19.41 3.26
N GLN A 138 -4.21 18.54 2.72
CA GLN A 138 -5.49 18.18 3.33
C GLN A 138 -5.35 17.01 4.32
N PHE A 139 -4.35 16.14 4.09
CA PHE A 139 -4.06 14.97 4.93
C PHE A 139 -2.57 14.85 5.19
N GLY A 140 -2.24 14.19 6.30
CA GLY A 140 -0.89 13.84 6.67
C GLY A 140 -0.79 12.37 7.08
N ILE A 141 0.32 11.72 6.76
CA ILE A 141 0.67 10.37 7.20
C ILE A 141 1.92 10.45 8.06
N VAL A 142 1.80 10.05 9.31
CA VAL A 142 2.91 9.97 10.27
C VAL A 142 2.93 8.60 10.94
N PRO A 143 4.10 8.08 11.31
CA PRO A 143 4.20 6.86 12.11
C PRO A 143 3.73 7.17 13.54
N ILE A 144 2.95 6.29 14.15
CA ILE A 144 2.50 6.44 15.54
C ILE A 144 3.11 5.36 16.44
N GLU A 145 3.33 4.18 15.90
CA GLU A 145 3.87 3.05 16.63
C GLU A 145 4.65 2.12 15.71
N ASN A 146 5.67 1.51 16.25
CA ASN A 146 6.43 0.43 15.65
C ASN A 146 6.48 -0.72 16.66
N SER A 147 6.23 -1.96 16.22
CA SER A 147 6.20 -3.15 17.07
C SER A 147 7.52 -3.40 17.83
N THR A 148 8.65 -2.90 17.33
CA THR A 148 9.97 -3.06 17.94
C THR A 148 10.33 -1.90 18.86
N ASP A 149 10.14 -0.65 18.39
CA ASP A 149 10.60 0.56 19.11
C ASP A 149 9.46 1.20 19.93
N GLY A 150 8.24 0.66 19.82
CA GLY A 150 7.09 1.18 20.53
C GLY A 150 6.53 2.49 19.92
N ARG A 151 6.07 3.37 20.78
CA ARG A 151 5.39 4.62 20.40
C ARG A 151 6.37 5.65 19.87
N VAL A 152 5.97 6.38 18.82
CA VAL A 152 6.74 7.48 18.26
C VAL A 152 6.42 8.75 19.05
N ALA A 153 7.30 9.14 19.98
CA ALA A 153 7.11 10.27 20.88
C ALA A 153 6.86 11.60 20.12
N ASP A 154 7.62 11.85 19.06
CA ASP A 154 7.47 13.08 18.26
C ASP A 154 6.05 13.23 17.69
N THR A 155 5.41 12.15 17.29
CA THR A 155 4.03 12.19 16.77
C THR A 155 3.03 12.53 17.89
N LEU A 156 3.20 11.91 19.06
CA LEU A 156 2.34 12.17 20.22
C LEU A 156 2.48 13.62 20.72
N ASP A 157 3.70 14.13 20.76
CA ASP A 157 3.98 15.52 21.13
C ASP A 157 3.34 16.52 20.17
N MET A 158 3.36 16.22 18.86
CA MET A 158 2.72 17.08 17.87
C MET A 158 1.20 17.09 18.01
N PHE A 159 0.56 15.95 18.31
CA PHE A 159 -0.88 15.92 18.63
C PHE A 159 -1.25 16.69 19.89
N ALA A 160 -0.38 16.72 20.89
CA ALA A 160 -0.60 17.52 22.09
C ALA A 160 -0.51 19.04 21.84
N ARG A 161 0.28 19.45 20.82
CA ARG A 161 0.54 20.87 20.51
C ARG A 161 -0.35 21.47 19.44
N MET A 162 -0.90 20.65 18.54
CA MET A 162 -1.66 21.11 17.38
C MET A 162 -3.06 20.52 17.33
N PRO A 163 -4.09 21.32 16.99
CA PRO A 163 -5.49 20.87 16.93
C PRO A 163 -5.77 20.06 15.64
N ILE A 164 -4.93 19.07 15.34
CA ILE A 164 -5.09 18.19 14.19
C ILE A 164 -5.87 16.95 14.62
N LYS A 165 -6.83 16.53 13.79
CA LYS A 165 -7.68 15.37 14.08
C LYS A 165 -7.19 14.13 13.37
N ILE A 166 -7.20 13.00 14.07
CA ILE A 166 -6.96 11.68 13.48
C ILE A 166 -8.24 11.27 12.73
N CYS A 167 -8.12 10.98 11.45
CA CYS A 167 -9.24 10.57 10.59
C CYS A 167 -9.12 9.12 10.08
N GLY A 168 -8.12 8.40 10.53
CA GLY A 168 -7.93 6.99 10.20
C GLY A 168 -6.54 6.49 10.51
N GLU A 169 -6.36 5.19 10.40
CA GLU A 169 -5.11 4.50 10.60
C GLU A 169 -4.76 3.61 9.41
N VAL A 170 -3.48 3.29 9.27
CA VAL A 170 -2.94 2.34 8.30
C VAL A 170 -1.98 1.42 9.01
N ASN A 171 -2.30 0.14 9.05
CA ASN A 171 -1.42 -0.88 9.56
C ASN A 171 -0.64 -1.51 8.39
N LEU A 172 0.69 -1.54 8.51
CA LEU A 172 1.59 -2.15 7.54
C LEU A 172 2.33 -3.32 8.19
N ARG A 173 2.25 -4.50 7.57
CA ARG A 173 3.19 -5.58 7.87
C ARG A 173 4.53 -5.25 7.23
N ILE A 174 5.57 -5.19 8.06
CA ILE A 174 6.94 -4.94 7.61
C ILE A 174 7.63 -6.29 7.46
N HIS A 175 8.15 -6.56 6.25
CA HIS A 175 8.97 -7.71 5.96
C HIS A 175 10.32 -7.22 5.43
N HIS A 176 11.38 -7.76 6.02
CA HIS A 176 12.73 -7.49 5.53
C HIS A 176 13.15 -8.60 4.56
N PHE A 177 13.90 -8.20 3.54
CA PHE A 177 14.45 -9.10 2.53
C PHE A 177 15.97 -8.97 2.53
N LEU A 178 16.66 -10.12 2.54
CA LEU A 178 18.09 -10.16 2.30
C LEU A 178 18.32 -10.19 0.78
N LEU A 179 19.05 -9.21 0.26
CA LEU A 179 19.40 -9.10 -1.15
C LEU A 179 20.90 -9.32 -1.30
N SER A 180 21.29 -10.19 -2.23
CA SER A 180 22.70 -10.47 -2.56
C SER A 180 22.85 -10.78 -4.04
N ARG A 181 24.06 -10.60 -4.56
CA ARG A 181 24.46 -11.08 -5.89
C ARG A 181 25.11 -12.47 -5.83
N SER A 182 25.43 -12.94 -4.63
CA SER A 182 26.03 -14.25 -4.38
C SER A 182 25.08 -15.16 -3.62
N GLU A 183 25.40 -16.43 -3.57
CA GLU A 183 24.68 -17.42 -2.75
C GLU A 183 24.81 -17.09 -1.27
N ARG A 184 23.81 -17.48 -0.47
CA ARG A 184 23.74 -17.16 0.97
C ARG A 184 25.00 -17.60 1.74
N ALA A 185 25.61 -18.73 1.37
CA ALA A 185 26.79 -19.26 2.03
C ALA A 185 28.06 -18.41 1.79
N GLU A 186 28.06 -17.57 0.77
CA GLU A 186 29.20 -16.71 0.40
C GLU A 186 29.08 -15.30 0.99
N ILE A 187 27.98 -15.01 1.67
CA ILE A 187 27.74 -13.68 2.25
C ILE A 187 28.55 -13.58 3.55
N ASN A 188 29.55 -12.70 3.58
CA ASN A 188 30.40 -12.43 4.75
C ASN A 188 29.99 -11.16 5.50
N GLU A 189 29.31 -10.22 4.83
CA GLU A 189 28.89 -8.95 5.41
C GLU A 189 27.46 -8.59 4.99
N ILE A 190 26.68 -8.02 5.92
CA ILE A 190 25.33 -7.51 5.69
C ILE A 190 25.30 -6.03 6.10
N TYR A 191 24.91 -5.20 5.17
CA TYR A 191 24.80 -3.76 5.33
C TYR A 191 23.33 -3.37 5.47
N SER A 192 22.95 -2.69 6.55
CA SER A 192 21.59 -2.15 6.71
C SER A 192 21.55 -1.08 7.81
N LYS A 193 20.38 -0.44 7.95
CA LYS A 193 20.13 0.45 9.08
C LYS A 193 20.14 -0.33 10.40
N PRO A 194 20.60 0.30 11.51
CA PRO A 194 20.63 -0.34 12.83
C PRO A 194 19.31 -1.00 13.22
N GLN A 195 18.20 -0.31 12.97
CA GLN A 195 16.86 -0.79 13.25
C GLN A 195 16.52 -2.09 12.51
N ALA A 196 16.82 -2.19 11.21
CA ALA A 196 16.56 -3.39 10.43
C ALA A 196 17.44 -4.55 10.88
N LEU A 197 18.72 -4.30 11.21
CA LEU A 197 19.63 -5.31 11.75
C LEU A 197 19.14 -5.82 13.11
N SER A 198 18.66 -4.93 13.97
CA SER A 198 18.11 -5.29 15.27
C SER A 198 16.86 -6.19 15.14
N GLN A 199 15.94 -5.82 14.24
CA GLN A 199 14.71 -6.59 13.99
C GLN A 199 14.98 -7.98 13.38
N CYS A 200 16.08 -8.14 12.64
CA CYS A 200 16.47 -9.40 12.01
C CYS A 200 17.47 -10.21 12.85
N ARG A 201 17.87 -9.74 14.03
CA ARG A 201 18.99 -10.28 14.81
C ARG A 201 18.87 -11.78 15.09
N GLU A 202 17.72 -12.23 15.55
CA GLU A 202 17.50 -13.65 15.88
C GLU A 202 17.59 -14.52 14.65
N TRP A 203 16.98 -14.09 13.55
CA TRP A 203 17.03 -14.83 12.30
C TRP A 203 18.46 -14.90 11.75
N LEU A 204 19.20 -13.79 11.79
CA LEU A 204 20.60 -13.73 11.34
C LEU A 204 21.50 -14.62 12.18
N ALA A 205 21.34 -14.60 13.49
CA ALA A 205 22.12 -15.45 14.39
C ALA A 205 21.88 -16.95 14.14
N LEU A 206 20.66 -17.34 13.80
CA LEU A 206 20.29 -18.73 13.54
C LEU A 206 20.73 -19.20 12.14
N HIS A 207 20.58 -18.38 11.12
CA HIS A 207 20.72 -18.79 9.73
C HIS A 207 22.03 -18.35 9.08
N MET A 208 22.72 -17.39 9.68
CA MET A 208 23.98 -16.80 9.17
C MET A 208 24.96 -16.50 10.32
N PRO A 209 25.29 -17.51 11.17
CA PRO A 209 26.20 -17.31 12.28
C PRO A 209 27.58 -16.94 11.72
N GLY A 210 28.16 -15.85 12.20
CA GLY A 210 29.48 -15.38 11.77
C GLY A 210 29.48 -14.31 10.67
N VAL A 211 28.32 -13.97 10.09
CA VAL A 211 28.23 -12.83 9.18
C VAL A 211 28.48 -11.51 9.93
N ARG A 212 29.29 -10.64 9.33
CA ARG A 212 29.55 -9.31 9.88
C ARG A 212 28.38 -8.38 9.58
N LEU A 213 27.80 -7.78 10.62
CA LEU A 213 26.73 -6.78 10.48
C LEU A 213 27.37 -5.38 10.45
N VAL A 214 27.09 -4.64 9.39
CA VAL A 214 27.60 -3.28 9.17
C VAL A 214 26.44 -2.30 9.15
N GLU A 215 26.45 -1.39 10.12
CA GLU A 215 25.44 -0.34 10.21
C GLU A 215 25.70 0.74 9.15
N MET A 216 24.63 1.10 8.45
CA MET A 216 24.65 2.14 7.42
C MET A 216 23.63 3.22 7.74
N THR A 217 24.05 4.47 7.55
CA THR A 217 23.09 5.58 7.42
C THR A 217 22.49 5.52 6.01
N SER A 218 21.18 5.66 5.90
CA SER A 218 20.49 5.65 4.61
C SER A 218 20.82 6.86 3.76
#